data_cbf1be80cd1c49cdf44d1c76dacd2eef
#
_entry.id   cbf1be80cd1c49cdf44d1c76dacd2eef
#
_cell.length_a   1.000
_cell.length_b   1.000
_cell.length_c   1.000
_cell.angle_alpha   90.00
_cell.angle_beta   90.00
_cell.angle_gamma   90.00
#
_symmetry.space_group_name_H-M   'P 1'
#
loop_
_entity.id
_entity.type
_entity.pdbx_description
1 polymer ?
#
loop_
_entity_poly.entity_id
_entity_poly.type
_entity_poly.pdbx_seq_one_letter_code
_entity_poly.pdbx_strand_id
1 'polypeptide(L)'
;MRELKQAVILAGGRGKRLIPITDKLPKPMAPVNGKPFLDYLLDTLIKEGIKEIILLTGYKANIIEERYKNYNDIVFKYSRGKVEDRTGRRLLNSFHLLDDNFLLLYGDNYWPLELNKMTNFFIKKKCKISTTVFSNINGTGEYGYENNVVVDKDGFVIKYDKQRKSKMANGVDIGYFIVSKEALNSNIQGNLSFEEDMLPYFLNNKNLAAYSTDNQYYYITNERTLSCFAKKAKQEVYNLLPSKYININNK
;
A
#
# COMPACT_ATOMS: atom_id res chain seq x y z
N MET A 1 21.80 0.12 8.85
CA MET A 1 20.44 0.65 9.09
C MET A 1 19.74 -0.31 10.04
N ARG A 2 18.93 0.18 10.99
CA ARG A 2 18.08 -0.70 11.80
C ARG A 2 17.09 -1.42 10.86
N GLU A 3 16.76 -2.67 11.18
CA GLU A 3 15.76 -3.45 10.46
C GLU A 3 14.44 -2.67 10.38
N LEU A 4 13.83 -2.57 9.19
CA LEU A 4 12.55 -1.87 9.00
C LEU A 4 11.43 -2.71 9.62
N LYS A 5 10.78 -2.20 10.67
CA LYS A 5 9.79 -2.94 11.47
C LYS A 5 8.43 -2.24 11.56
N GLN A 6 8.32 -1.03 11.04
CA GLN A 6 7.09 -0.24 11.07
C GLN A 6 6.45 -0.15 9.68
N ALA A 7 5.13 -0.36 9.62
CA ALA A 7 4.32 -0.10 8.44
C ALA A 7 3.25 0.96 8.73
N VAL A 8 2.98 1.80 7.75
CA VAL A 8 1.96 2.86 7.78
C VAL A 8 0.95 2.59 6.67
N ILE A 9 -0.32 2.43 7.00
CA ILE A 9 -1.37 2.05 6.05
C ILE A 9 -2.36 3.20 5.87
N LEU A 10 -2.50 3.68 4.64
CA LEU A 10 -3.49 4.69 4.24
C LEU A 10 -4.89 4.04 4.16
N ALA A 11 -5.71 4.22 5.17
CA ALA A 11 -7.00 3.55 5.35
C ALA A 11 -8.20 4.51 5.57
N GLY A 12 -8.04 5.82 5.30
CA GLY A 12 -9.02 6.84 5.71
C GLY A 12 -10.01 7.31 4.65
N GLY A 13 -9.90 6.84 3.40
CA GLY A 13 -10.74 7.30 2.29
C GLY A 13 -12.15 6.71 2.26
N ARG A 14 -13.11 7.40 1.60
CA ARG A 14 -14.51 6.95 1.47
C ARG A 14 -14.72 5.73 0.57
N GLY A 15 -13.83 5.48 -0.40
CA GLY A 15 -13.95 4.33 -1.31
C GLY A 15 -15.20 4.32 -2.19
N LYS A 16 -15.66 5.48 -2.69
CA LYS A 16 -16.94 5.67 -3.41
C LYS A 16 -17.17 4.71 -4.58
N ARG A 17 -16.11 4.21 -5.22
CA ARG A 17 -16.20 3.27 -6.35
C ARG A 17 -16.59 1.84 -5.93
N LEU A 18 -16.63 1.55 -4.63
CA LEU A 18 -16.99 0.24 -4.07
C LEU A 18 -18.35 0.27 -3.33
N ILE A 19 -19.22 1.24 -3.63
CA ILE A 19 -20.63 1.25 -3.19
C ILE A 19 -21.35 0.02 -3.83
N PRO A 20 -22.21 -0.69 -3.08
CA PRO A 20 -22.81 -0.34 -1.77
C PRO A 20 -21.99 -0.81 -0.54
N ILE A 21 -20.90 -1.54 -0.72
CA ILE A 21 -20.10 -2.07 0.42
C ILE A 21 -19.60 -0.91 1.29
N THR A 22 -19.11 0.14 0.67
CA THR A 22 -18.53 1.28 1.40
C THR A 22 -19.55 2.22 2.02
N ASP A 23 -20.84 2.02 1.77
CA ASP A 23 -21.89 2.69 2.56
C ASP A 23 -21.94 2.16 4.00
N LYS A 24 -21.51 0.92 4.22
CA LYS A 24 -21.53 0.25 5.53
C LYS A 24 -20.17 0.11 6.17
N LEU A 25 -19.10 -0.12 5.38
CA LEU A 25 -17.76 -0.43 5.84
C LEU A 25 -16.74 0.54 5.21
N PRO A 26 -15.61 0.86 5.88
CA PRO A 26 -14.51 1.53 5.19
C PRO A 26 -13.87 0.55 4.20
N LYS A 27 -13.33 1.06 3.09
CA LYS A 27 -12.83 0.27 1.96
C LYS A 27 -11.89 -0.89 2.36
N PRO A 28 -10.90 -0.70 3.27
CA PRO A 28 -10.02 -1.79 3.70
C PRO A 28 -10.75 -2.92 4.45
N MET A 29 -11.96 -2.66 4.94
CA MET A 29 -12.81 -3.64 5.61
C MET A 29 -13.77 -4.37 4.67
N ALA A 30 -13.67 -4.16 3.35
CA ALA A 30 -14.48 -4.89 2.37
C ALA A 30 -14.27 -6.41 2.55
N PRO A 31 -15.37 -7.21 2.59
CA PRO A 31 -15.26 -8.63 2.86
C PRO A 31 -14.70 -9.39 1.65
N VAL A 32 -13.71 -10.23 1.90
CA VAL A 32 -13.08 -11.14 0.95
C VAL A 32 -13.03 -12.53 1.56
N ASN A 33 -13.75 -13.49 1.01
CA ASN A 33 -13.79 -14.87 1.48
C ASN A 33 -13.99 -14.99 3.02
N GLY A 34 -14.89 -14.18 3.59
CA GLY A 34 -15.26 -14.21 5.00
C GLY A 34 -14.39 -13.39 5.96
N LYS A 35 -13.31 -12.76 5.50
CA LYS A 35 -12.49 -11.84 6.31
C LYS A 35 -12.29 -10.49 5.60
N PRO A 36 -11.99 -9.39 6.33
CA PRO A 36 -11.67 -8.11 5.72
C PRO A 36 -10.46 -8.18 4.78
N PHE A 37 -10.46 -7.34 3.73
CA PHE A 37 -9.29 -7.19 2.86
C PHE A 37 -8.04 -6.77 3.65
N LEU A 38 -8.19 -5.92 4.66
CA LEU A 38 -7.06 -5.48 5.49
C LEU A 38 -6.35 -6.65 6.19
N ASP A 39 -7.06 -7.72 6.58
CA ASP A 39 -6.46 -8.91 7.20
C ASP A 39 -5.41 -9.55 6.27
N TYR A 40 -5.64 -9.56 4.95
CA TYR A 40 -4.66 -10.08 3.98
C TYR A 40 -3.39 -9.23 3.92
N LEU A 41 -3.52 -7.90 4.03
CA LEU A 41 -2.36 -7.01 4.11
C LEU A 41 -1.58 -7.25 5.41
N LEU A 42 -2.29 -7.37 6.54
CA LEU A 42 -1.69 -7.63 7.85
C LEU A 42 -0.93 -8.96 7.86
N ASP A 43 -1.53 -10.04 7.33
CA ASP A 43 -0.89 -11.36 7.21
C ASP A 43 0.46 -11.25 6.48
N THR A 44 0.50 -10.50 5.37
CA THR A 44 1.71 -10.29 4.56
C THR A 44 2.77 -9.49 5.34
N LEU A 45 2.35 -8.41 6.01
CA LEU A 45 3.25 -7.56 6.81
C LEU A 45 3.86 -8.32 7.99
N ILE A 46 3.05 -9.09 8.71
CA ILE A 46 3.51 -9.90 9.85
C ILE A 46 4.50 -10.97 9.39
N LYS A 47 4.20 -11.65 8.27
CA LYS A 47 5.09 -12.66 7.67
C LYS A 47 6.45 -12.08 7.31
N GLU A 48 6.50 -10.84 6.81
CA GLU A 48 7.73 -10.13 6.44
C GLU A 48 8.45 -9.48 7.65
N GLY A 49 7.94 -9.68 8.88
CA GLY A 49 8.60 -9.28 10.12
C GLY A 49 8.28 -7.88 10.62
N ILE A 50 7.24 -7.21 10.07
CA ILE A 50 6.71 -5.95 10.63
C ILE A 50 6.21 -6.21 12.06
N LYS A 51 6.50 -5.29 12.98
CA LYS A 51 6.16 -5.37 14.40
C LYS A 51 5.20 -4.29 14.87
N GLU A 52 5.13 -3.19 14.13
CA GLU A 52 4.25 -2.07 14.43
C GLU A 52 3.52 -1.61 13.17
N ILE A 53 2.22 -1.38 13.28
CA ILE A 53 1.38 -0.86 12.21
C ILE A 53 0.67 0.41 12.65
N ILE A 54 0.87 1.49 11.89
CA ILE A 54 0.12 2.74 12.05
C ILE A 54 -0.99 2.76 11.00
N LEU A 55 -2.25 2.77 11.45
CA LEU A 55 -3.41 2.91 10.58
C LEU A 55 -3.84 4.37 10.47
N LEU A 56 -3.70 4.97 9.28
CA LEU A 56 -4.14 6.32 8.99
C LEU A 56 -5.63 6.30 8.64
N THR A 57 -6.47 6.37 9.67
CA THR A 57 -7.92 6.21 9.57
C THR A 57 -8.66 7.52 9.28
N GLY A 58 -9.94 7.44 8.96
CA GLY A 58 -10.80 8.61 8.67
C GLY A 58 -12.26 8.18 8.50
N TYR A 59 -12.70 7.89 7.29
CA TYR A 59 -14.05 7.42 7.06
C TYR A 59 -14.33 6.11 7.81
N LYS A 60 -15.35 6.12 8.68
CA LYS A 60 -15.74 4.98 9.53
C LYS A 60 -14.57 4.37 10.32
N ALA A 61 -13.68 5.22 10.82
CA ALA A 61 -12.46 4.84 11.55
C ALA A 61 -12.74 3.87 12.72
N ASN A 62 -13.84 4.09 13.45
CA ASN A 62 -14.24 3.26 14.58
C ASN A 62 -14.39 1.76 14.22
N ILE A 63 -14.80 1.42 13.00
CA ILE A 63 -14.94 0.03 12.56
C ILE A 63 -13.57 -0.66 12.47
N ILE A 64 -12.55 0.05 11.95
CA ILE A 64 -11.19 -0.46 11.88
C ILE A 64 -10.59 -0.58 13.28
N GLU A 65 -10.66 0.50 14.06
CA GLU A 65 -10.05 0.59 15.39
C GLU A 65 -10.63 -0.46 16.36
N GLU A 66 -11.96 -0.65 16.35
CA GLU A 66 -12.61 -1.65 17.19
C GLU A 66 -12.20 -3.08 16.84
N ARG A 67 -12.05 -3.39 15.55
CA ARG A 67 -11.64 -4.73 15.12
C ARG A 67 -10.24 -5.11 15.59
N TYR A 68 -9.30 -4.18 15.54
CA TYR A 68 -7.89 -4.49 15.81
C TYR A 68 -7.41 -4.07 17.20
N LYS A 69 -8.27 -3.53 18.07
CA LYS A 69 -7.90 -3.06 19.41
C LYS A 69 -7.27 -4.13 20.30
N ASN A 70 -7.66 -5.39 20.13
CA ASN A 70 -7.21 -6.54 20.94
C ASN A 70 -6.32 -7.51 20.14
N TYR A 71 -5.66 -7.03 19.10
CA TYR A 71 -4.76 -7.84 18.31
C TYR A 71 -3.41 -7.99 19.05
N ASN A 72 -3.00 -9.22 19.36
CA ASN A 72 -1.88 -9.46 20.28
C ASN A 72 -0.53 -9.68 19.57
N ASP A 73 -0.53 -10.01 18.28
CA ASP A 73 0.69 -10.41 17.57
C ASP A 73 1.51 -9.23 17.03
N ILE A 74 0.93 -8.03 17.03
CA ILE A 74 1.52 -6.81 16.49
C ILE A 74 1.01 -5.57 17.22
N VAL A 75 1.83 -4.53 17.31
CA VAL A 75 1.43 -3.25 17.92
C VAL A 75 0.68 -2.40 16.90
N PHE A 76 -0.56 -2.03 17.23
CA PHE A 76 -1.34 -1.08 16.44
C PHE A 76 -1.31 0.32 17.05
N LYS A 77 -1.06 1.31 16.19
CA LYS A 77 -1.27 2.73 16.48
C LYS A 77 -2.26 3.31 15.46
N TYR A 78 -3.00 4.31 15.87
CA TYR A 78 -4.01 4.94 15.02
C TYR A 78 -3.77 6.43 14.90
N SER A 79 -3.82 6.95 13.68
CA SER A 79 -3.85 8.38 13.41
C SER A 79 -5.15 8.71 12.68
N ARG A 80 -6.14 9.20 13.44
CA ARG A 80 -7.45 9.54 12.90
C ARG A 80 -7.43 10.93 12.30
N GLY A 81 -7.62 11.02 10.99
CA GLY A 81 -7.78 12.28 10.25
C GLY A 81 -9.24 12.60 9.92
N LYS A 82 -9.47 13.78 9.33
CA LYS A 82 -10.77 14.13 8.74
C LYS A 82 -11.03 13.27 7.50
N VAL A 83 -12.29 13.09 7.14
CA VAL A 83 -12.65 12.29 5.94
C VAL A 83 -12.11 12.92 4.66
N GLU A 84 -12.02 14.24 4.64
CA GLU A 84 -11.54 15.07 3.53
C GLU A 84 -10.01 15.12 3.41
N ASP A 85 -9.28 14.70 4.46
CA ASP A 85 -7.81 14.71 4.43
C ASP A 85 -7.30 13.81 3.31
N ARG A 86 -6.41 14.37 2.48
CA ARG A 86 -5.69 13.65 1.43
C ARG A 86 -4.53 12.85 2.03
N THR A 87 -3.96 11.98 1.23
CA THR A 87 -2.95 10.99 1.66
C THR A 87 -1.73 11.60 2.33
N GLY A 88 -1.18 12.69 1.80
CA GLY A 88 -0.04 13.40 2.37
C GLY A 88 -0.38 14.07 3.70
N ARG A 89 -1.57 14.71 3.82
CA ARG A 89 -2.01 15.31 5.09
C ARG A 89 -2.15 14.26 6.19
N ARG A 90 -2.73 13.08 5.87
CA ARG A 90 -2.82 11.97 6.84
C ARG A 90 -1.46 11.52 7.32
N LEU A 91 -0.50 11.41 6.40
CA LEU A 91 0.87 11.02 6.73
C LEU A 91 1.54 12.05 7.63
N LEU A 92 1.42 13.35 7.32
CA LEU A 92 1.99 14.42 8.14
C LEU A 92 1.34 14.50 9.52
N ASN A 93 0.04 14.26 9.65
CA ASN A 93 -0.64 14.22 10.95
C ASN A 93 -0.11 13.10 11.86
N SER A 94 0.42 12.02 11.28
CA SER A 94 1.02 10.89 12.01
C SER A 94 2.52 11.04 12.28
N PHE A 95 3.15 12.15 11.90
CA PHE A 95 4.61 12.33 11.93
C PHE A 95 5.26 11.96 13.27
N HIS A 96 4.62 12.26 14.40
CA HIS A 96 5.13 11.95 15.75
C HIS A 96 5.15 10.44 16.07
N LEU A 97 4.44 9.62 15.28
CA LEU A 97 4.39 8.15 15.44
C LEU A 97 5.41 7.42 14.56
N LEU A 98 6.00 8.12 13.57
CA LEU A 98 6.83 7.49 12.54
C LEU A 98 8.24 7.19 13.04
N ASP A 99 8.75 6.01 12.68
CA ASP A 99 10.16 5.66 12.77
C ASP A 99 11.01 6.40 11.73
N ASP A 100 12.34 6.34 11.86
CA ASP A 100 13.28 6.99 10.92
C ASP A 100 13.09 6.51 9.47
N ASN A 101 12.76 5.23 9.29
CA ASN A 101 12.37 4.65 8.00
C ASN A 101 11.20 3.69 8.22
N PHE A 102 10.22 3.78 7.36
CA PHE A 102 9.01 2.97 7.46
C PHE A 102 8.49 2.55 6.09
N LEU A 103 7.71 1.47 6.06
CA LEU A 103 6.94 1.06 4.89
C LEU A 103 5.62 1.83 4.87
N LEU A 104 5.35 2.59 3.81
CA LEU A 104 4.05 3.21 3.55
C LEU A 104 3.32 2.42 2.48
N LEU A 105 2.04 2.10 2.71
CA LEU A 105 1.23 1.42 1.71
C LEU A 105 -0.23 1.90 1.67
N TYR A 106 -0.86 1.70 0.51
CA TYR A 106 -2.29 1.95 0.33
C TYR A 106 -3.10 0.76 0.85
N GLY A 107 -4.11 1.03 1.68
CA GLY A 107 -4.97 0.03 2.31
C GLY A 107 -5.98 -0.65 1.38
N ASP A 108 -5.83 -0.50 0.07
CA ASP A 108 -6.68 -1.07 -0.97
C ASP A 108 -5.92 -1.79 -2.08
N ASN A 109 -4.58 -1.88 -1.95
CA ASN A 109 -3.71 -2.63 -2.85
C ASN A 109 -3.03 -3.79 -2.11
N TYR A 110 -3.07 -4.98 -2.68
CA TYR A 110 -2.37 -6.16 -2.20
C TYR A 110 -1.24 -6.53 -3.17
N TRP A 111 -0.07 -6.74 -2.62
CA TRP A 111 1.08 -7.25 -3.35
C TRP A 111 1.83 -8.25 -2.44
N PRO A 112 2.35 -9.39 -2.99
CA PRO A 112 3.18 -10.31 -2.22
C PRO A 112 4.50 -9.62 -1.85
N LEU A 113 4.51 -9.02 -0.65
CA LEU A 113 5.55 -8.12 -0.17
C LEU A 113 6.93 -8.81 -0.15
N GLU A 114 7.92 -8.10 -0.65
CA GLU A 114 9.34 -8.51 -0.66
C GLU A 114 10.17 -7.51 0.17
N LEU A 115 9.83 -7.36 1.46
CA LEU A 115 10.36 -6.28 2.31
C LEU A 115 11.89 -6.24 2.35
N ASN A 116 12.55 -7.39 2.46
CA ASN A 116 14.00 -7.47 2.49
C ASN A 116 14.64 -6.98 1.19
N LYS A 117 14.07 -7.34 0.03
CA LYS A 117 14.56 -6.89 -1.28
C LYS A 117 14.36 -5.39 -1.44
N MET A 118 13.19 -4.87 -1.08
CA MET A 118 12.88 -3.43 -1.11
C MET A 118 13.84 -2.65 -0.21
N THR A 119 14.07 -3.11 1.02
CA THR A 119 14.95 -2.45 1.99
C THR A 119 16.40 -2.42 1.50
N ASN A 120 16.91 -3.53 0.98
CA ASN A 120 18.26 -3.59 0.41
C ASN A 120 18.41 -2.66 -0.80
N PHE A 121 17.39 -2.59 -1.65
CA PHE A 121 17.36 -1.67 -2.78
C PHE A 121 17.39 -0.21 -2.32
N PHE A 122 16.53 0.15 -1.36
CA PHE A 122 16.45 1.51 -0.79
C PHE A 122 17.80 1.96 -0.22
N ILE A 123 18.47 1.10 0.56
CA ILE A 123 19.79 1.36 1.13
C ILE A 123 20.82 1.57 0.02
N LYS A 124 20.84 0.68 -0.99
CA LYS A 124 21.77 0.75 -2.10
C LYS A 124 21.62 2.03 -2.92
N LYS A 125 20.38 2.50 -3.11
CA LYS A 125 20.07 3.72 -3.87
C LYS A 125 20.37 5.01 -3.11
N LYS A 126 20.49 4.97 -1.78
CA LYS A 126 20.73 6.15 -0.93
C LYS A 126 19.71 7.27 -1.18
N CYS A 127 18.47 6.92 -1.52
CA CYS A 127 17.39 7.85 -1.80
C CYS A 127 16.55 8.15 -0.54
N LYS A 128 15.72 9.17 -0.60
CA LYS A 128 14.81 9.54 0.49
C LYS A 128 13.52 8.72 0.48
N ILE A 129 13.09 8.31 -0.72
CA ILE A 129 11.89 7.51 -0.94
C ILE A 129 12.20 6.47 -2.02
N SER A 130 11.76 5.23 -1.84
CA SER A 130 11.65 4.27 -2.93
C SER A 130 10.20 3.82 -3.07
N THR A 131 9.71 3.78 -4.30
CA THR A 131 8.42 3.21 -4.65
C THR A 131 8.57 1.83 -5.27
N THR A 132 7.54 0.98 -5.17
CA THR A 132 7.48 -0.29 -5.89
C THR A 132 6.74 -0.09 -7.21
N VAL A 133 7.40 -0.44 -8.31
CA VAL A 133 6.88 -0.25 -9.66
C VAL A 133 6.68 -1.60 -10.32
N PHE A 134 5.44 -1.91 -10.66
CA PHE A 134 5.06 -3.07 -11.45
C PHE A 134 5.37 -2.82 -12.93
N SER A 135 6.06 -3.75 -13.59
CA SER A 135 6.49 -3.60 -15.00
C SER A 135 5.30 -3.49 -15.97
N ASN A 136 4.17 -4.10 -15.63
CA ASN A 136 2.91 -4.04 -16.39
C ASN A 136 3.03 -4.47 -17.87
N ILE A 137 3.97 -5.34 -18.19
CA ILE A 137 4.24 -5.80 -19.55
C ILE A 137 2.99 -6.43 -20.21
N ASN A 138 2.16 -7.12 -19.39
CA ASN A 138 0.96 -7.81 -19.84
C ASN A 138 -0.33 -7.00 -19.72
N GLY A 139 -0.24 -5.71 -19.35
CA GLY A 139 -1.42 -4.84 -19.19
C GLY A 139 -2.39 -5.29 -18.09
N THR A 140 -1.90 -5.95 -17.05
CA THR A 140 -2.71 -6.49 -15.94
C THR A 140 -2.84 -5.51 -14.76
N GLY A 141 -2.35 -4.28 -14.92
CA GLY A 141 -2.54 -3.18 -13.97
C GLY A 141 -3.99 -2.68 -13.90
N GLU A 142 -4.28 -1.82 -12.92
CA GLU A 142 -5.64 -1.27 -12.67
C GLU A 142 -6.27 -0.59 -13.91
N TYR A 143 -5.43 -0.02 -14.76
CA TYR A 143 -5.83 0.72 -15.96
C TYR A 143 -5.32 0.06 -17.25
N GLY A 144 -5.26 -1.28 -17.28
CA GLY A 144 -4.74 -2.03 -18.43
C GLY A 144 -3.27 -1.70 -18.68
N TYR A 145 -2.92 -1.39 -19.92
CA TYR A 145 -1.53 -1.03 -20.32
C TYR A 145 -1.10 0.40 -19.92
N GLU A 146 -2.00 1.20 -19.34
CA GLU A 146 -1.68 2.58 -18.95
C GLU A 146 -0.76 2.63 -17.74
N ASN A 147 0.47 3.04 -17.96
CA ASN A 147 1.50 3.25 -16.93
C ASN A 147 1.44 4.67 -16.36
N ASN A 148 2.01 4.90 -15.18
CA ASN A 148 2.00 6.21 -14.53
C ASN A 148 3.38 6.70 -14.04
N VAL A 149 4.43 5.92 -14.21
CA VAL A 149 5.80 6.33 -13.87
C VAL A 149 6.76 6.10 -15.00
N VAL A 150 7.72 7.01 -15.15
CA VAL A 150 8.89 6.83 -16.01
C VAL A 150 10.09 6.55 -15.11
N VAL A 151 10.64 5.37 -15.25
CA VAL A 151 11.84 4.92 -14.53
C VAL A 151 13.01 4.97 -15.50
N ASP A 152 14.12 5.62 -15.10
CA ASP A 152 15.34 5.65 -15.89
C ASP A 152 16.13 4.33 -15.81
N LYS A 153 17.19 4.22 -16.61
CA LYS A 153 18.08 3.04 -16.64
C LYS A 153 18.80 2.77 -15.32
N ASP A 154 18.93 3.79 -14.50
CA ASP A 154 19.55 3.70 -13.17
C ASP A 154 18.55 3.32 -12.08
N GLY A 155 17.25 3.15 -12.40
CA GLY A 155 16.18 2.80 -11.48
C GLY A 155 15.69 3.97 -10.62
N PHE A 156 15.78 5.22 -11.13
CA PHE A 156 15.15 6.37 -10.49
C PHE A 156 13.90 6.80 -11.24
N VAL A 157 12.89 7.26 -10.49
CA VAL A 157 11.69 7.86 -11.08
C VAL A 157 12.04 9.26 -11.57
N ILE A 158 11.90 9.49 -12.86
CA ILE A 158 12.15 10.80 -13.50
C ILE A 158 10.85 11.53 -13.85
N LYS A 159 9.72 10.83 -13.89
CA LYS A 159 8.41 11.42 -14.08
C LYS A 159 7.34 10.58 -13.40
N TYR A 160 6.42 11.24 -12.69
CA TYR A 160 5.22 10.67 -12.13
C TYR A 160 4.01 11.28 -12.84
N ASP A 161 3.21 10.48 -13.53
CA ASP A 161 2.07 10.94 -14.32
C ASP A 161 0.77 10.24 -13.89
N LYS A 162 0.11 10.81 -12.90
CA LYS A 162 -1.15 10.27 -12.39
C LYS A 162 -2.25 10.23 -13.45
N GLN A 163 -2.20 11.11 -14.45
CA GLN A 163 -3.18 11.13 -15.54
C GLN A 163 -2.92 10.07 -16.61
N ARG A 164 -1.79 9.36 -16.53
CA ARG A 164 -1.40 8.24 -17.43
C ARG A 164 -1.36 8.62 -18.92
N LYS A 165 -1.05 9.88 -19.22
CA LYS A 165 -0.97 10.40 -20.61
C LYS A 165 0.42 10.27 -21.24
N SER A 166 1.43 10.01 -20.42
CA SER A 166 2.82 9.95 -20.88
C SER A 166 3.09 8.65 -21.64
N LYS A 167 3.40 8.76 -22.92
CA LYS A 167 3.86 7.62 -23.74
C LYS A 167 5.24 7.06 -23.29
N MET A 168 5.97 7.79 -22.49
CA MET A 168 7.26 7.36 -21.93
C MET A 168 7.11 6.55 -20.65
N ALA A 169 5.92 6.51 -20.05
CA ALA A 169 5.68 5.76 -18.82
C ALA A 169 5.90 4.26 -19.06
N ASN A 170 6.76 3.64 -18.26
CA ASN A 170 7.22 2.27 -18.42
C ASN A 170 6.96 1.39 -17.20
N GLY A 171 6.11 1.85 -16.27
CA GLY A 171 5.67 1.04 -15.12
C GLY A 171 4.52 1.68 -14.36
N VAL A 172 3.97 0.90 -13.44
CA VAL A 172 2.85 1.29 -12.57
C VAL A 172 3.31 1.33 -11.12
N ASP A 173 3.22 2.49 -10.48
CA ASP A 173 3.34 2.58 -9.03
C ASP A 173 2.16 1.84 -8.38
N ILE A 174 2.47 0.86 -7.55
CA ILE A 174 1.49 0.00 -6.89
C ILE A 174 1.19 0.41 -5.45
N GLY A 175 1.73 1.55 -5.01
CA GLY A 175 1.40 2.12 -3.71
C GLY A 175 2.11 1.46 -2.52
N TYR A 176 3.32 0.93 -2.71
CA TYR A 176 4.20 0.43 -1.65
C TYR A 176 5.50 1.22 -1.68
N PHE A 177 5.82 1.92 -0.58
CA PHE A 177 6.95 2.81 -0.51
C PHE A 177 7.80 2.51 0.73
N ILE A 178 9.13 2.62 0.62
CA ILE A 178 9.97 2.84 1.79
C ILE A 178 10.27 4.33 1.84
N VAL A 179 9.98 4.94 2.98
CA VAL A 179 10.07 6.39 3.19
C VAL A 179 11.01 6.67 4.34
N SER A 180 11.99 7.55 4.13
CA SER A 180 12.75 8.15 5.22
C SER A 180 11.91 9.27 5.86
N LYS A 181 11.76 9.25 7.18
CA LYS A 181 11.04 10.29 7.93
C LYS A 181 11.60 11.69 7.67
N GLU A 182 12.91 11.79 7.45
CA GLU A 182 13.57 13.06 7.12
C GLU A 182 13.13 13.66 5.75
N ALA A 183 12.51 12.84 4.88
CA ALA A 183 11.88 13.33 3.65
C ALA A 183 10.61 14.14 3.92
N LEU A 184 10.03 13.99 5.10
CA LEU A 184 8.78 14.63 5.47
C LEU A 184 9.03 15.93 6.23
N ASN A 185 8.37 16.99 5.82
CA ASN A 185 8.36 18.24 6.57
C ASN A 185 7.01 18.41 7.28
N SER A 186 6.97 18.12 8.58
CA SER A 186 5.74 18.20 9.39
C SER A 186 5.15 19.60 9.50
N ASN A 187 5.93 20.65 9.20
CA ASN A 187 5.48 22.04 9.25
C ASN A 187 4.70 22.48 8.00
N ILE A 188 4.68 21.67 6.93
CA ILE A 188 3.91 21.99 5.72
C ILE A 188 2.42 21.97 6.07
N GLN A 189 1.76 23.10 5.78
CA GLN A 189 0.32 23.27 5.92
C GLN A 189 -0.42 22.89 4.64
N GLY A 190 -1.74 22.71 4.74
CA GLY A 190 -2.60 22.39 3.60
C GLY A 190 -3.02 20.91 3.53
N ASN A 191 -3.97 20.63 2.67
CA ASN A 191 -4.53 19.28 2.46
C ASN A 191 -3.84 18.62 1.27
N LEU A 192 -2.67 18.03 1.51
CA LEU A 192 -1.76 17.52 0.49
C LEU A 192 -2.02 16.05 0.14
N SER A 193 -1.87 15.71 -1.12
CA SER A 193 -1.72 14.34 -1.61
C SER A 193 -0.25 13.92 -1.55
N PHE A 194 0.01 12.70 -1.09
CA PHE A 194 1.36 12.16 -1.12
C PHE A 194 1.91 12.06 -2.55
N GLU A 195 1.08 11.54 -3.48
CA GLU A 195 1.47 11.30 -4.87
C GLU A 195 1.56 12.59 -5.70
N GLU A 196 0.58 13.49 -5.56
CA GLU A 196 0.44 14.66 -6.44
C GLU A 196 1.21 15.86 -5.94
N ASP A 197 1.29 16.02 -4.62
CA ASP A 197 1.85 17.24 -4.02
C ASP A 197 3.21 16.98 -3.36
N MET A 198 3.51 15.76 -2.88
CA MET A 198 4.75 15.49 -2.17
C MET A 198 5.78 14.76 -3.04
N LEU A 199 5.45 13.64 -3.69
CA LEU A 199 6.40 12.87 -4.50
C LEU A 199 7.12 13.70 -5.58
N PRO A 200 6.50 14.69 -6.27
CA PRO A 200 7.20 15.51 -7.28
C PRO A 200 8.44 16.23 -6.78
N TYR A 201 8.51 16.58 -5.50
CA TYR A 201 9.72 17.20 -4.92
C TYR A 201 10.93 16.27 -4.90
N PHE A 202 10.72 14.95 -4.98
CA PHE A 202 11.76 13.93 -4.90
C PHE A 202 12.21 13.41 -6.27
N LEU A 203 11.59 13.86 -7.37
CA LEU A 203 12.00 13.46 -8.73
C LEU A 203 13.38 13.99 -9.08
N ASN A 204 13.75 15.16 -8.53
CA ASN A 204 15.07 15.75 -8.74
C ASN A 204 16.10 15.12 -7.78
N ASN A 205 17.38 15.18 -8.18
CA ASN A 205 18.54 14.77 -7.37
C ASN A 205 18.52 13.29 -6.93
N LYS A 206 17.87 12.40 -7.70
CA LYS A 206 17.82 10.96 -7.44
C LYS A 206 17.28 10.61 -6.03
N ASN A 207 16.31 11.38 -5.56
CA ASN A 207 15.70 11.17 -4.23
C ASN A 207 14.48 10.24 -4.25
N LEU A 208 13.94 9.86 -5.42
CA LEU A 208 12.88 8.87 -5.59
C LEU A 208 13.36 7.73 -6.48
N ALA A 209 13.57 6.56 -5.91
CA ALA A 209 13.97 5.37 -6.66
C ALA A 209 12.77 4.43 -6.89
N ALA A 210 12.84 3.57 -7.91
CA ALA A 210 11.82 2.59 -8.28
C ALA A 210 12.36 1.17 -8.07
N TYR A 211 11.83 0.46 -7.09
CA TYR A 211 12.00 -0.99 -6.96
C TYR A 211 11.06 -1.67 -7.96
N SER A 212 11.60 -2.16 -9.07
CA SER A 212 10.80 -2.79 -10.14
C SER A 212 10.48 -4.24 -9.80
N THR A 213 9.25 -4.67 -10.10
CA THR A 213 8.76 -6.03 -9.90
C THR A 213 7.85 -6.48 -11.05
N ASP A 214 7.92 -7.79 -11.37
CA ASP A 214 6.98 -8.46 -12.28
C ASP A 214 5.90 -9.22 -11.51
N ASN A 215 5.98 -9.27 -10.17
CA ASN A 215 5.00 -9.92 -9.33
C ASN A 215 3.67 -9.16 -9.38
N GLN A 216 2.61 -9.86 -9.80
CA GLN A 216 1.27 -9.29 -9.93
C GLN A 216 0.77 -8.72 -8.60
N TYR A 217 0.28 -7.48 -8.64
CA TYR A 217 -0.47 -6.86 -7.56
C TYR A 217 -1.98 -6.93 -7.83
N TYR A 218 -2.76 -6.77 -6.76
CA TYR A 218 -4.22 -6.77 -6.80
C TYR A 218 -4.75 -5.55 -6.09
N TYR A 219 -5.93 -5.08 -6.51
CA TYR A 219 -6.56 -3.88 -5.96
C TYR A 219 -8.06 -4.10 -5.84
N ILE A 220 -8.71 -3.41 -4.88
CA ILE A 220 -10.13 -3.57 -4.61
C ILE A 220 -10.93 -2.30 -4.93
N THR A 221 -10.74 -1.74 -6.13
CA THR A 221 -11.33 -0.47 -6.52
C THR A 221 -12.84 -0.53 -6.70
N ASN A 222 -13.36 -1.64 -7.23
CA ASN A 222 -14.77 -1.90 -7.49
C ASN A 222 -15.10 -3.38 -7.26
N GLU A 223 -16.37 -3.76 -7.41
CA GLU A 223 -16.85 -5.13 -7.18
C GLU A 223 -16.13 -6.17 -8.04
N ARG A 224 -15.86 -5.85 -9.33
CA ARG A 224 -15.13 -6.76 -10.23
C ARG A 224 -13.72 -7.04 -9.70
N THR A 225 -12.98 -6.02 -9.29
CA THR A 225 -11.61 -6.16 -8.81
C THR A 225 -11.55 -6.81 -7.43
N LEU A 226 -12.56 -6.56 -6.57
CA LEU A 226 -12.73 -7.26 -5.31
C LEU A 226 -12.95 -8.77 -5.54
N SER A 227 -13.81 -9.14 -6.49
CA SER A 227 -14.07 -10.53 -6.86
C SER A 227 -12.82 -11.20 -7.46
N CYS A 228 -12.04 -10.48 -8.26
CA CYS A 228 -10.78 -10.96 -8.82
C CYS A 228 -9.78 -11.30 -7.70
N PHE A 229 -9.61 -10.39 -6.74
CA PHE A 229 -8.77 -10.65 -5.57
C PHE A 229 -9.29 -11.82 -4.73
N ALA A 230 -10.61 -11.94 -4.52
CA ALA A 230 -11.19 -13.04 -3.76
C ALA A 230 -10.86 -14.41 -4.37
N LYS A 231 -10.88 -14.54 -5.72
CA LYS A 231 -10.49 -15.76 -6.42
C LYS A 231 -9.00 -16.08 -6.18
N LYS A 232 -8.12 -15.08 -6.31
CA LYS A 232 -6.69 -15.25 -6.06
C LYS A 232 -6.40 -15.66 -4.62
N ALA A 233 -7.00 -14.99 -3.65
CA ALA A 233 -6.81 -15.29 -2.24
C ALA A 233 -7.27 -16.72 -1.87
N LYS A 234 -8.32 -17.23 -2.51
CA LYS A 234 -8.73 -18.65 -2.38
C LYS A 234 -7.64 -19.61 -2.84
N GLN A 235 -7.04 -19.36 -4.00
CA GLN A 235 -5.97 -20.22 -4.55
C GLN A 235 -4.75 -20.25 -3.64
N GLU A 236 -4.35 -19.12 -3.06
CA GLU A 236 -3.21 -19.05 -2.13
C GLU A 236 -3.47 -19.83 -0.84
N VAL A 237 -4.67 -19.75 -0.28
CA VAL A 237 -5.04 -20.54 0.91
C VAL A 237 -5.01 -22.04 0.60
N TYR A 238 -5.49 -22.48 -0.56
CA TYR A 238 -5.41 -23.90 -0.96
C TYR A 238 -3.96 -24.39 -1.09
N ASN A 239 -3.06 -23.55 -1.60
CA ASN A 239 -1.65 -23.90 -1.76
C ASN A 239 -0.87 -23.92 -0.42
N LEU A 240 -1.38 -23.30 0.62
CA LEU A 240 -0.78 -23.26 1.97
C LEU A 240 -1.32 -24.34 2.90
N LEU A 241 -2.48 -24.94 2.59
CA LEU A 241 -3.04 -26.03 3.40
C LEU A 241 -2.26 -27.32 3.14
N PRO A 242 -1.78 -28.03 4.20
CA PRO A 242 -1.27 -29.39 4.03
C PRO A 242 -2.32 -30.27 3.35
N SER A 243 -1.90 -31.15 2.43
CA SER A 243 -2.77 -32.01 1.62
C SER A 243 -3.84 -32.80 2.40
N LYS A 244 -3.63 -33.03 3.70
CA LYS A 244 -4.57 -33.67 4.62
C LYS A 244 -5.83 -32.84 4.97
N TYR A 245 -5.88 -31.55 4.66
CA TYR A 245 -7.05 -30.69 4.91
C TYR A 245 -7.89 -30.39 3.67
N ILE A 246 -7.48 -30.90 2.49
CA ILE A 246 -8.15 -30.63 1.20
C ILE A 246 -9.44 -31.45 1.05
N ASN A 247 -9.66 -32.50 1.85
CA ASN A 247 -10.74 -33.49 1.68
C ASN A 247 -11.97 -33.29 2.58
N ILE A 248 -12.20 -32.15 3.26
CA ILE A 248 -13.27 -32.04 4.27
C ILE A 248 -14.54 -31.33 3.74
N ASN A 249 -14.61 -30.78 2.53
CA ASN A 249 -15.77 -30.03 2.05
C ASN A 249 -16.39 -30.53 0.72
N ASN A 250 -16.40 -31.83 0.47
CA ASN A 250 -17.23 -32.44 -0.57
C ASN A 250 -18.16 -33.50 0.08
N LYS A 251 -19.12 -33.04 0.85
CA LYS A 251 -20.37 -33.80 1.14
C LYS A 251 -21.51 -32.81 1.31
#